data_e6e674c67ab39934d1c261b866944e5f
#
_entry.id   e6e674c67ab39934d1c261b866944e5f
#
_cell.length_a   1.000
_cell.length_b   1.000
_cell.length_c   1.000
_cell.angle_alpha   90.00
_cell.angle_beta   90.00
_cell.angle_gamma   90.00
#
_symmetry.space_group_name_H-M   'P 1'
#
loop_
_entity.id
_entity.type
_entity.pdbx_description
1 polymer ?
#
loop_
_entity_poly.entity_id
_entity_poly.type
_entity_poly.pdbx_seq_one_letter_code
_entity_poly.pdbx_strand_id
1 'polypeptide(L)'
;MAKQPAICTDVIDGDTFKTNVEVRIRFARVNAPSINTPEGRKAKTLSESLILSKSITYEVVARDAHGCAVAEVWVDSRNVNDAMRDAGYK
;
A
#
# COMPACT_ATOMS: atom_id res chain seq x y z
N MET A 1 9.82 14.79 -6.05
CA MET A 1 8.47 14.69 -6.63
C MET A 1 7.45 15.01 -5.57
N ALA A 2 6.34 15.58 -5.95
CA ALA A 2 5.32 16.01 -4.99
C ALA A 2 4.52 14.80 -4.51
N LYS A 3 4.17 14.80 -3.22
CA LYS A 3 3.21 13.85 -2.66
C LYS A 3 1.81 14.21 -3.13
N GLN A 4 1.01 13.20 -3.41
CA GLN A 4 -0.35 13.39 -3.89
C GLN A 4 -1.34 12.85 -2.87
N PRO A 5 -2.46 13.54 -2.64
CA PRO A 5 -3.48 13.03 -1.70
C PRO A 5 -4.42 12.04 -2.39
N ALA A 6 -4.92 11.09 -1.62
CA ALA A 6 -5.95 10.16 -2.05
C ALA A 6 -6.60 9.51 -0.82
N ILE A 7 -7.66 8.72 -1.06
CA ILE A 7 -8.28 7.92 -0.01
C ILE A 7 -8.19 6.47 -0.46
N CYS A 8 -7.73 5.59 0.42
CA CYS A 8 -7.74 4.16 0.15
C CYS A 8 -9.16 3.64 0.22
N THR A 9 -9.67 3.09 -0.88
CA THR A 9 -11.04 2.57 -0.94
C THR A 9 -11.10 1.06 -0.77
N ASP A 10 -10.06 0.35 -1.21
CA ASP A 10 -9.99 -1.12 -1.13
C ASP A 10 -8.57 -1.56 -0.96
N VAL A 11 -8.34 -2.57 -0.15
CA VAL A 11 -7.06 -3.26 -0.06
C VAL A 11 -7.19 -4.58 -0.81
N ILE A 12 -6.36 -4.78 -1.85
CA ILE A 12 -6.43 -5.98 -2.70
C ILE A 12 -5.67 -7.13 -2.04
N ASP A 13 -4.45 -6.85 -1.60
CA ASP A 13 -3.62 -7.78 -0.84
C ASP A 13 -2.67 -6.97 0.06
N GLY A 14 -1.70 -7.64 0.69
CA GLY A 14 -0.85 -6.98 1.68
C GLY A 14 0.00 -5.84 1.14
N ASP A 15 0.30 -5.83 -0.16
CA ASP A 15 1.18 -4.81 -0.75
C ASP A 15 0.53 -3.98 -1.85
N THR A 16 -0.79 -4.16 -2.12
CA THR A 16 -1.48 -3.45 -3.20
C THR A 16 -2.87 -2.99 -2.75
N PHE A 17 -3.22 -1.76 -3.10
CA PHE A 17 -4.54 -1.21 -2.78
C PHE A 17 -5.03 -0.26 -3.87
N LYS A 18 -6.33 0.05 -3.82
CA LYS A 18 -6.97 1.00 -4.74
C LYS A 18 -7.33 2.29 -4.01
N THR A 19 -7.44 3.35 -4.78
CA THR A 19 -7.79 4.68 -4.26
C THR A 19 -9.03 5.23 -4.94
N ASN A 20 -9.58 6.31 -4.35
CA ASN A 20 -10.72 7.04 -4.89
C ASN A 20 -10.40 7.82 -6.16
N VAL A 21 -9.12 7.96 -6.51
CA VAL A 21 -8.69 8.62 -7.76
C VAL A 21 -8.38 7.59 -8.86
N GLU A 22 -8.85 6.37 -8.69
CA GLU A 22 -8.74 5.27 -9.66
C GLU A 22 -7.29 4.87 -9.94
N VAL A 23 -6.40 5.11 -8.99
CA VAL A 23 -5.02 4.68 -9.06
C VAL A 23 -4.86 3.44 -8.19
N ARG A 24 -4.27 2.39 -8.77
CA ARG A 24 -3.87 1.20 -8.02
C ARG A 24 -2.42 1.40 -7.58
N ILE A 25 -2.19 1.29 -6.28
CA ILE A 25 -0.89 1.57 -5.67
C ILE A 25 -0.31 0.30 -5.06
N ARG A 26 0.97 0.05 -5.35
CA ARG A 26 1.76 -0.99 -4.70
C ARG A 26 2.81 -0.31 -3.82
N PHE A 27 2.91 -0.75 -2.57
CA PHE A 27 3.92 -0.22 -1.65
C PHE A 27 5.33 -0.49 -2.17
N ALA A 28 6.13 0.55 -2.31
CA ALA A 28 7.53 0.41 -2.73
C ALA A 28 8.32 -0.39 -1.70
N ARG A 29 9.12 -1.35 -2.16
CA ARG A 29 10.02 -2.16 -1.33
C ARG A 29 9.30 -2.93 -0.23
N VAL A 30 8.03 -3.27 -0.46
CA VAL A 30 7.24 -4.10 0.43
C VAL A 30 6.80 -5.32 -0.37
N ASN A 31 7.04 -6.51 0.15
CA ASN A 31 6.61 -7.76 -0.48
C ASN A 31 5.77 -8.54 0.51
N ALA A 32 4.50 -8.75 0.17
CA ALA A 32 3.60 -9.56 0.98
C ALA A 32 3.45 -10.94 0.35
N PRO A 33 3.18 -11.98 1.16
CA PRO A 33 2.83 -13.28 0.62
C PRO A 33 1.55 -13.23 -0.21
N SER A 34 1.33 -14.25 -1.03
CA SER A 34 0.12 -14.36 -1.84
C SER A 34 -1.12 -14.30 -0.97
N ILE A 35 -2.15 -13.57 -1.46
CA ILE A 35 -3.45 -13.47 -0.79
C ILE A 35 -4.11 -14.84 -0.60
N ASN A 36 -3.68 -15.84 -1.36
CA ASN A 36 -4.22 -17.20 -1.27
C ASN A 36 -3.62 -18.01 -0.11
N THR A 37 -2.75 -17.39 0.69
CA THR A 37 -2.13 -18.03 1.86
C THR A 37 -2.62 -17.37 3.14
N PRO A 38 -2.57 -18.08 4.30
CA PRO A 38 -2.89 -17.46 5.59
C PRO A 38 -2.00 -16.24 5.90
N GLU A 39 -0.72 -16.32 5.56
CA GLU A 39 0.24 -15.23 5.76
C GLU A 39 -0.13 -14.02 4.90
N GLY A 40 -0.57 -14.25 3.65
CA GLY A 40 -1.01 -13.17 2.77
C GLY A 40 -2.27 -12.49 3.30
N ARG A 41 -3.20 -13.25 3.87
CA ARG A 41 -4.40 -12.68 4.48
C ARG A 41 -4.07 -11.86 5.72
N LYS A 42 -3.08 -12.28 6.52
CA LYS A 42 -2.60 -11.47 7.65
C LYS A 42 -1.99 -10.16 7.19
N ALA A 43 -1.20 -10.20 6.12
CA ALA A 43 -0.60 -9.00 5.54
C ALA A 43 -1.69 -8.03 5.05
N LYS A 44 -2.72 -8.56 4.40
CA LYS A 44 -3.86 -7.74 3.96
C LYS A 44 -4.57 -7.10 5.16
N THR A 45 -4.81 -7.86 6.22
CA THR A 45 -5.45 -7.35 7.43
C THR A 45 -4.64 -6.22 8.06
N LEU A 46 -3.33 -6.37 8.12
CA LEU A 46 -2.45 -5.31 8.62
C LEU A 46 -2.55 -4.06 7.75
N SER A 47 -2.46 -4.23 6.43
CA SER A 47 -2.58 -3.12 5.49
C SER A 47 -3.93 -2.41 5.65
N GLU A 48 -5.02 -3.16 5.75
CA GLU A 48 -6.35 -2.60 5.99
C GLU A 48 -6.39 -1.77 7.28
N SER A 49 -5.79 -2.27 8.35
CA SER A 49 -5.78 -1.55 9.62
C SER A 49 -5.01 -0.23 9.54
N LEU A 50 -4.03 -0.15 8.64
CA LEU A 50 -3.19 1.03 8.50
C LEU A 50 -3.79 2.09 7.58
N ILE A 51 -4.48 1.69 6.51
CA ILE A 51 -4.84 2.63 5.44
C ILE A 51 -6.30 2.59 4.97
N LEU A 52 -7.05 1.52 5.22
CA LEU A 52 -8.40 1.38 4.64
C LEU A 52 -9.30 2.53 5.08
N SER A 53 -9.95 3.17 4.11
CA SER A 53 -10.84 4.31 4.30
C SER A 53 -10.17 5.55 4.88
N LYS A 54 -8.84 5.59 4.90
CA LYS A 54 -8.09 6.72 5.42
C LYS A 54 -7.58 7.61 4.31
N SER A 55 -7.42 8.89 4.62
CA SER A 55 -6.73 9.83 3.76
C SER A 55 -5.24 9.51 3.79
N ILE A 56 -4.66 9.32 2.62
CA ILE A 56 -3.24 9.05 2.47
C ILE A 56 -2.60 10.13 1.61
N THR A 57 -1.27 10.21 1.69
CA THR A 57 -0.47 10.86 0.65
C THR A 57 0.48 9.81 0.08
N TYR A 58 0.79 9.93 -1.21
CA TYR A 58 1.68 8.99 -1.86
C TYR A 58 2.60 9.69 -2.86
N GLU A 59 3.78 9.11 -3.05
CA GLU A 59 4.75 9.59 -4.03
C GLU A 59 5.16 8.42 -4.91
N VAL A 60 4.88 8.51 -6.21
CA VAL A 60 5.18 7.44 -7.16
C VAL A 60 6.68 7.42 -7.42
N VAL A 61 7.31 6.26 -7.23
CA VAL A 61 8.75 6.07 -7.47
C VAL A 61 9.01 5.16 -8.68
N ALA A 62 8.00 4.40 -9.12
CA ALA A 62 8.14 3.51 -10.28
C ALA A 62 6.75 3.06 -10.74
N ARG A 63 6.71 2.29 -11.84
CA ARG A 63 5.50 1.59 -12.25
C ARG A 63 5.85 0.13 -12.48
N ASP A 64 4.97 -0.77 -12.10
CA ASP A 64 5.21 -2.19 -12.32
C ASP A 64 4.64 -2.65 -13.67
N ALA A 65 4.87 -3.92 -14.00
CA ALA A 65 4.43 -4.50 -15.26
C ALA A 65 2.91 -4.60 -15.40
N HIS A 66 2.18 -4.48 -14.29
CA HIS A 66 0.72 -4.55 -14.25
C HIS A 66 0.06 -3.17 -14.24
N GLY A 67 0.84 -2.11 -14.38
CA GLY A 67 0.34 -0.74 -14.41
C GLY A 67 0.08 -0.13 -13.04
N CYS A 68 0.45 -0.78 -11.95
CA CYS A 68 0.35 -0.20 -10.63
C CYS A 68 1.40 0.89 -10.44
N ALA A 69 1.02 1.96 -9.74
CA ALA A 69 1.99 2.94 -9.28
C ALA A 69 2.70 2.37 -8.07
N VAL A 70 4.01 2.20 -8.16
CA VAL A 70 4.84 1.79 -7.03
C VAL A 70 5.21 3.04 -6.26
N ALA A 71 4.83 3.13 -5.00
CA ALA A 71 4.88 4.40 -4.28
C ALA A 71 5.26 4.25 -2.81
N GLU A 72 5.80 5.34 -2.27
CA GLU A 72 5.87 5.56 -0.83
C GLU A 72 4.54 6.14 -0.38
N VAL A 73 4.03 5.70 0.76
CA VAL A 73 2.70 6.04 1.25
C VAL A 73 2.78 6.51 2.71
N TRP A 74 2.04 7.58 3.01
CA TRP A 74 2.00 8.14 4.38
C TRP A 74 0.55 8.31 4.83
N VAL A 75 0.33 8.09 6.12
CA VAL A 75 -0.90 8.46 6.82
C VAL A 75 -0.48 9.30 8.03
N ASP A 76 -0.97 10.52 8.12
CA ASP A 76 -0.66 11.44 9.22
C ASP A 76 0.84 11.55 9.49
N SER A 77 1.64 11.72 8.42
CA SER A 77 3.09 11.85 8.45
C SER A 77 3.83 10.55 8.80
N ARG A 78 3.13 9.45 9.00
CA ARG A 78 3.75 8.14 9.24
C ARG A 78 3.91 7.39 7.93
N ASN A 79 5.12 6.92 7.64
CA ASN A 79 5.37 6.13 6.43
C ASN A 79 4.83 4.71 6.62
N VAL A 80 3.83 4.35 5.80
CA VAL A 80 3.18 3.04 5.88
C VAL A 80 4.09 1.94 5.36
N ASN A 81 4.91 2.24 4.35
CA ASN A 81 5.87 1.28 3.80
C ASN A 81 6.82 0.79 4.89
N ASP A 82 7.32 1.71 5.73
CA ASP A 82 8.19 1.35 6.85
C ASP A 82 7.46 0.47 7.86
N ALA A 83 6.19 0.79 8.16
CA ALA A 83 5.40 -0.02 9.09
C ALA A 83 5.22 -1.46 8.56
N MET A 84 5.00 -1.62 7.25
CA MET A 84 4.87 -2.94 6.64
C MET A 84 6.20 -3.70 6.68
N ARG A 85 7.32 -3.02 6.38
CA ARG A 85 8.64 -3.66 6.45
C ARG A 85 9.00 -4.05 7.88
N ASP A 86 8.66 -3.22 8.86
CA ASP A 86 8.88 -3.52 10.27
C ASP A 86 8.09 -4.76 10.72
N ALA A 87 6.97 -5.02 10.08
CA ALA A 87 6.16 -6.22 10.33
C ALA A 87 6.71 -7.46 9.61
N GLY A 88 7.78 -7.31 8.82
CA GLY A 88 8.45 -8.42 8.13
C GLY A 88 8.18 -8.52 6.64
N TYR A 89 7.42 -7.62 6.06
CA TYR A 89 7.08 -7.66 4.62
C TYR A 89 8.08 -6.84 3.82
N LYS A 90 9.21 -7.46 3.57
CA LYS A 90 10.34 -6.82 2.88
C LYS A 90 10.52 -7.29 1.45
#